data_d149ce98855e0ccd730433dacb9d7d65
#
_entry.id   d149ce98855e0ccd730433dacb9d7d65
#
_cell.length_a   1.000
_cell.length_b   1.000
_cell.length_c   1.000
_cell.angle_alpha   90.00
_cell.angle_beta   90.00
_cell.angle_gamma   90.00
#
_symmetry.space_group_name_H-M   'P 1'
#
loop_
_entity.id
_entity.type
_entity.pdbx_description
1 polymer ?
#
loop_
_entity_poly.entity_id
_entity_poly.type
_entity_poly.pdbx_seq_one_letter_code
_entity_poly.pdbx_strand_id
1 'polypeptide(L)'
;LEEKQLSNRIQEWVRDGGVWVVGPFTDIRNQNGAKYKDRHFGTLEDFIGIDWLYGIPENGKLMKAEWNDHTLCSVNTWADLWKGNSDGTLAQVTAGHQAINGQTIYGMYCIGKGKVILLGTLPVGEDMDRILSLACRYAGITYKRAEKNIMLARRKGTNREGIILAEYAGKGGVCHLDKADGRMTDILSG
;
A
#
# COMPACT_ATOMS: atom_id res chain seq x y z
N LEU A 1 8.40 11.54 -10.49
CA LEU A 1 7.19 12.05 -11.20
C LEU A 1 7.38 13.39 -11.92
N GLU A 2 8.60 13.95 -11.88
CA GLU A 2 8.90 15.24 -12.50
C GLU A 2 8.85 15.21 -14.05
N GLU A 3 8.87 14.01 -14.64
CA GLU A 3 8.55 13.86 -16.06
C GLU A 3 7.06 14.19 -16.27
N LYS A 4 6.83 15.40 -16.76
CA LYS A 4 5.49 16.01 -16.83
C LYS A 4 4.43 15.10 -17.50
N GLN A 5 4.85 14.32 -18.51
CA GLN A 5 3.94 13.39 -19.18
C GLN A 5 3.55 12.20 -18.28
N LEU A 6 4.52 11.60 -17.55
CA LEU A 6 4.24 10.48 -16.65
C LEU A 6 3.38 10.93 -15.47
N SER A 7 3.72 12.07 -14.86
CA SER A 7 2.93 12.65 -13.78
C SER A 7 1.49 12.92 -14.21
N ASN A 8 1.28 13.55 -15.35
CA ASN A 8 -0.06 13.84 -15.86
C ASN A 8 -0.86 12.55 -16.13
N ARG A 9 -0.25 11.56 -16.78
CA ARG A 9 -0.91 10.26 -17.05
C ARG A 9 -1.34 9.53 -15.77
N ILE A 10 -0.50 9.52 -14.73
CA ILE A 10 -0.84 8.92 -13.45
C ILE A 10 -1.98 9.69 -12.80
N GLN A 11 -1.91 11.01 -12.78
CA GLN A 11 -2.95 11.84 -12.20
C GLN A 11 -4.29 11.69 -12.92
N GLU A 12 -4.30 11.64 -14.25
CA GLU A 12 -5.50 11.40 -15.06
C GLU A 12 -6.07 10.01 -14.76
N TRP A 13 -5.22 8.98 -14.77
CA TRP A 13 -5.64 7.61 -14.44
C TRP A 13 -6.28 7.51 -13.05
N VAL A 14 -5.70 8.16 -12.05
CA VAL A 14 -6.31 8.19 -10.70
C VAL A 14 -7.64 8.93 -10.75
N ARG A 15 -7.72 10.13 -11.38
CA ARG A 15 -8.98 10.89 -11.47
C ARG A 15 -10.10 10.12 -12.15
N ASP A 16 -9.76 9.24 -13.08
CA ASP A 16 -10.71 8.40 -13.82
C ASP A 16 -11.16 7.15 -13.05
N GLY A 17 -10.62 6.88 -11.88
CA GLY A 17 -11.03 5.78 -11.01
C GLY A 17 -9.91 4.81 -10.63
N GLY A 18 -8.67 5.11 -11.00
CA GLY A 18 -7.51 4.32 -10.59
C GLY A 18 -7.28 4.34 -9.07
N VAL A 19 -6.80 3.25 -8.52
CA VAL A 19 -6.37 3.16 -7.13
C VAL A 19 -4.85 3.02 -7.08
N TRP A 20 -4.20 4.00 -6.50
CA TRP A 20 -2.74 4.08 -6.45
C TRP A 20 -2.23 3.93 -5.02
N VAL A 21 -1.46 2.89 -4.74
CA VAL A 21 -0.75 2.70 -3.47
C VAL A 21 0.65 3.27 -3.62
N VAL A 22 0.98 4.24 -2.79
CA VAL A 22 2.24 4.99 -2.84
C VAL A 22 3.04 4.69 -1.59
N GLY A 23 4.21 4.10 -1.76
CA GLY A 23 5.12 3.77 -0.67
C GLY A 23 5.91 4.97 -0.15
N PRO A 24 6.62 4.81 0.97
CA PRO A 24 7.56 5.80 1.44
C PRO A 24 8.64 6.07 0.40
N PHE A 25 9.24 7.25 0.44
CA PHE A 25 10.27 7.71 -0.50
C PHE A 25 9.83 7.88 -1.96
N THR A 26 8.55 7.80 -2.27
CA THR A 26 8.06 8.08 -3.63
C THR A 26 8.11 9.57 -3.91
N ASP A 27 8.68 9.93 -5.08
CA ASP A 27 8.81 11.33 -5.57
C ASP A 27 9.58 12.27 -4.61
N ILE A 28 10.53 11.73 -3.82
CA ILE A 28 11.34 12.53 -2.90
C ILE A 28 12.56 13.21 -3.56
N ARG A 29 12.82 12.92 -4.82
CA ARG A 29 13.93 13.46 -5.59
C ARG A 29 13.49 13.89 -6.98
N ASN A 30 14.08 14.95 -7.46
CA ASN A 30 13.89 15.44 -8.82
C ASN A 30 14.63 14.56 -9.85
N GLN A 31 14.46 14.87 -11.14
CA GLN A 31 15.09 14.15 -12.26
C GLN A 31 16.63 14.11 -12.18
N ASN A 32 17.24 15.04 -11.47
CA ASN A 32 18.70 15.11 -11.26
C ASN A 32 19.14 14.36 -9.99
N GLY A 33 18.23 13.65 -9.31
CA GLY A 33 18.49 12.94 -8.08
C GLY A 33 18.61 13.85 -6.84
N ALA A 34 18.39 15.15 -6.98
CA ALA A 34 18.43 16.09 -5.87
C ALA A 34 17.08 16.10 -5.11
N LYS A 35 17.13 16.30 -3.79
CA LYS A 35 15.95 16.50 -2.97
C LYS A 35 15.25 17.80 -3.37
N TYR A 36 13.92 17.81 -3.34
CA TYR A 36 13.17 19.05 -3.51
C TYR A 36 13.48 20.04 -2.40
N LYS A 37 13.47 21.32 -2.74
CA LYS A 37 13.88 22.37 -1.81
C LYS A 37 12.82 22.67 -0.77
N ASP A 38 11.55 22.69 -1.19
CA ASP A 38 10.43 23.17 -0.38
C ASP A 38 9.38 22.06 -0.13
N ARG A 39 9.65 20.80 -0.55
CA ARG A 39 8.72 19.67 -0.49
C ARG A 39 9.44 18.38 -0.22
N HIS A 40 8.75 17.42 0.36
CA HIS A 40 9.28 16.08 0.57
C HIS A 40 8.89 15.14 -0.56
N PHE A 41 7.60 15.07 -0.89
CA PHE A 41 7.04 14.19 -1.93
C PHE A 41 6.82 14.89 -3.28
N GLY A 42 7.55 15.96 -3.57
CA GLY A 42 7.52 16.65 -4.86
C GLY A 42 6.11 17.05 -5.29
N THR A 43 5.71 16.64 -6.49
CA THR A 43 4.40 16.98 -7.05
C THR A 43 3.25 16.19 -6.39
N LEU A 44 3.57 15.12 -5.67
CA LEU A 44 2.59 14.27 -5.01
C LEU A 44 1.87 15.00 -3.87
N GLU A 45 2.56 15.88 -3.14
CA GLU A 45 1.94 16.68 -2.06
C GLU A 45 0.80 17.56 -2.57
N ASP A 46 1.00 18.28 -3.67
CA ASP A 46 -0.04 19.10 -4.29
C ASP A 46 -1.18 18.24 -4.85
N PHE A 47 -0.84 17.11 -5.43
CA PHE A 47 -1.83 16.24 -6.04
C PHE A 47 -2.78 15.61 -5.02
N ILE A 48 -2.25 15.27 -3.85
CA ILE A 48 -3.02 14.67 -2.75
C ILE A 48 -3.61 15.75 -1.83
N GLY A 49 -2.97 16.91 -1.75
CA GLY A 49 -3.36 18.00 -0.85
C GLY A 49 -2.94 17.74 0.60
N ILE A 50 -1.69 17.34 0.81
CA ILE A 50 -1.12 17.08 2.13
C ILE A 50 0.04 18.02 2.44
N ASP A 51 0.29 18.26 3.73
CA ASP A 51 1.47 18.95 4.24
C ASP A 51 2.36 17.93 4.94
N TRP A 52 3.49 17.57 4.32
CA TRP A 52 4.50 16.75 4.97
C TRP A 52 5.16 17.51 6.11
N LEU A 53 5.40 16.82 7.23
CA LEU A 53 5.96 17.45 8.43
C LEU A 53 7.31 16.86 8.82
N TYR A 54 7.38 15.54 8.95
CA TYR A 54 8.55 14.87 9.50
C TYR A 54 8.89 13.59 8.73
N GLY A 55 10.19 13.38 8.51
CA GLY A 55 10.76 12.09 8.13
C GLY A 55 11.70 11.61 9.23
N ILE A 56 11.37 10.50 9.86
CA ILE A 56 12.03 10.01 11.08
C ILE A 56 12.54 8.60 10.84
N PRO A 57 13.86 8.34 10.98
CA PRO A 57 14.35 6.96 11.10
C PRO A 57 13.72 6.30 12.31
N GLU A 58 13.10 5.13 12.12
CA GLU A 58 12.34 4.44 13.15
C GLU A 58 12.80 2.99 13.29
N ASN A 59 12.88 2.53 14.53
CA ASN A 59 13.24 1.16 14.85
C ASN A 59 12.21 0.47 15.77
N GLY A 60 10.98 0.97 15.78
CA GLY A 60 9.89 0.49 16.61
C GLY A 60 9.92 0.98 18.06
N LYS A 61 10.74 1.99 18.37
CA LYS A 61 10.93 2.48 19.75
C LYS A 61 10.56 3.95 19.97
N LEU A 62 10.57 4.76 18.91
CA LEU A 62 10.38 6.20 19.02
C LEU A 62 8.91 6.60 19.03
N MET A 63 8.06 5.81 18.44
CA MET A 63 6.63 6.10 18.35
C MET A 63 5.78 4.83 18.37
N LYS A 64 4.49 5.01 18.69
CA LYS A 64 3.44 4.03 18.43
C LYS A 64 2.43 4.66 17.50
N ALA A 65 1.90 3.88 16.60
CA ALA A 65 0.83 4.31 15.70
C ALA A 65 -0.34 3.32 15.76
N GLU A 66 -1.52 3.81 15.51
CA GLU A 66 -2.75 3.02 15.53
C GLU A 66 -3.59 3.31 14.28
N TRP A 67 -4.22 2.27 13.79
CA TRP A 67 -5.29 2.37 12.82
C TRP A 67 -6.54 3.01 13.44
N ASN A 68 -7.45 3.49 12.61
CA ASN A 68 -8.70 4.11 13.09
C ASN A 68 -9.58 3.17 13.95
N ASP A 69 -9.38 1.87 13.88
CA ASP A 69 -10.03 0.87 14.73
C ASP A 69 -9.25 0.57 16.03
N HIS A 70 -8.26 1.39 16.36
CA HIS A 70 -7.38 1.28 17.53
C HIS A 70 -6.48 0.04 17.54
N THR A 71 -6.34 -0.68 16.43
CA THR A 71 -5.32 -1.73 16.33
C THR A 71 -3.96 -1.11 16.10
N LEU A 72 -2.91 -1.70 16.71
CA LEU A 72 -1.55 -1.22 16.55
C LEU A 72 -1.08 -1.36 15.10
N CYS A 73 -0.38 -0.35 14.64
CA CYS A 73 0.26 -0.28 13.35
C CYS A 73 1.77 -0.46 13.51
N SER A 74 2.37 -1.30 12.68
CA SER A 74 3.82 -1.49 12.67
C SER A 74 4.52 -0.30 12.02
N VAL A 75 5.49 0.29 12.72
CA VAL A 75 6.34 1.35 12.16
C VAL A 75 7.77 0.85 12.18
N ASN A 76 8.36 0.67 10.99
CA ASN A 76 9.68 0.07 10.84
C ASN A 76 10.56 0.91 9.90
N THR A 77 11.84 0.99 10.24
CA THR A 77 12.90 1.59 9.43
C THR A 77 12.76 3.09 9.23
N TRP A 78 11.59 3.55 8.84
CA TRP A 78 11.33 4.95 8.52
C TRP A 78 9.86 5.31 8.73
N ALA A 79 9.59 6.53 9.16
CA ALA A 79 8.25 7.10 9.22
C ALA A 79 8.24 8.48 8.55
N ASP A 80 7.49 8.62 7.46
CA ASP A 80 7.07 9.90 6.94
C ASP A 80 5.72 10.25 7.57
N LEU A 81 5.64 11.42 8.17
CA LEU A 81 4.46 11.92 8.87
C LEU A 81 3.98 13.22 8.23
N TRP A 82 2.70 13.35 8.09
CA TRP A 82 2.06 14.55 7.55
C TRP A 82 0.82 14.94 8.34
N LYS A 83 0.42 16.19 8.17
CA LYS A 83 -0.84 16.68 8.71
C LYS A 83 -1.99 16.06 7.92
N GLY A 84 -2.69 15.13 8.55
CA GLY A 84 -3.88 14.53 7.95
C GLY A 84 -5.11 15.44 8.06
N ASN A 85 -6.09 15.17 7.21
CA ASN A 85 -7.47 15.58 7.46
C ASN A 85 -8.23 14.38 8.05
N SER A 86 -9.27 14.63 8.82
CA SER A 86 -10.07 13.60 9.50
C SER A 86 -10.61 12.53 8.53
N ASP A 87 -10.87 12.90 7.29
CA ASP A 87 -11.52 12.05 6.30
C ASP A 87 -10.53 11.14 5.54
N GLY A 88 -9.25 11.53 5.51
CA GLY A 88 -8.21 10.80 4.77
C GLY A 88 -7.28 9.95 5.64
N THR A 89 -7.27 10.15 6.96
CA THR A 89 -6.37 9.41 7.86
C THR A 89 -6.83 7.96 8.03
N LEU A 90 -5.94 7.00 7.80
CA LEU A 90 -6.15 5.58 8.05
C LEU A 90 -5.48 5.13 9.34
N ALA A 91 -4.28 5.65 9.61
CA ALA A 91 -3.53 5.41 10.84
C ALA A 91 -2.75 6.66 11.24
N GLN A 92 -2.59 6.86 12.54
CA GLN A 92 -1.94 8.02 13.11
C GLN A 92 -1.01 7.63 14.28
N VAL A 93 -0.07 8.50 14.58
CA VAL A 93 0.80 8.36 15.75
C VAL A 93 -0.01 8.65 17.02
N THR A 94 -0.01 7.70 17.96
CA THR A 94 -0.75 7.79 19.23
C THR A 94 0.15 7.97 20.43
N ALA A 95 1.43 7.63 20.31
CA ALA A 95 2.42 7.86 21.36
C ALA A 95 3.81 8.15 20.77
N GLY A 96 4.55 9.05 21.40
CA GLY A 96 5.86 9.52 21.00
C GLY A 96 6.12 10.93 21.48
N HIS A 97 7.02 11.65 20.82
CA HIS A 97 7.23 13.06 21.09
C HIS A 97 5.95 13.86 20.77
N GLN A 98 5.62 14.87 21.60
CA GLN A 98 4.37 15.63 21.43
C GLN A 98 4.18 16.26 20.04
N ALA A 99 5.27 16.61 19.34
CA ALA A 99 5.20 17.20 18.00
C ALA A 99 4.69 16.24 16.91
N ILE A 100 4.80 14.93 17.14
CA ILE A 100 4.39 13.91 16.18
C ILE A 100 3.07 13.23 16.53
N ASN A 101 2.58 13.42 17.74
CA ASN A 101 1.30 12.84 18.17
C ASN A 101 0.14 13.40 17.34
N GLY A 102 -0.74 12.52 16.90
CA GLY A 102 -1.88 12.86 16.06
C GLY A 102 -1.53 13.03 14.57
N GLN A 103 -0.24 12.92 14.18
CA GLN A 103 0.14 13.03 12.77
C GLN A 103 -0.19 11.72 12.03
N THR A 104 -0.58 11.86 10.77
CA THR A 104 -0.95 10.74 9.91
C THR A 104 0.31 10.01 9.44
N ILE A 105 0.25 8.67 9.43
CA ILE A 105 1.28 7.78 8.90
C ILE A 105 0.78 6.92 7.75
N TYR A 106 -0.51 6.60 7.70
CA TYR A 106 -1.20 6.03 6.54
C TYR A 106 -2.43 6.86 6.22
N GLY A 107 -2.59 7.21 4.95
CA GLY A 107 -3.72 8.01 4.50
C GLY A 107 -4.33 7.48 3.21
N MET A 108 -5.61 7.74 3.01
CA MET A 108 -6.33 7.46 1.76
C MET A 108 -7.08 8.69 1.31
N TYR A 109 -6.80 9.16 0.12
CA TYR A 109 -7.31 10.40 -0.44
C TYR A 109 -8.16 10.13 -1.67
N CYS A 110 -9.34 10.74 -1.72
CA CYS A 110 -10.25 10.66 -2.86
C CYS A 110 -9.86 11.73 -3.88
N ILE A 111 -9.48 11.32 -5.08
CA ILE A 111 -9.06 12.20 -6.17
C ILE A 111 -9.92 11.91 -7.40
N GLY A 112 -10.89 12.76 -7.66
CA GLY A 112 -11.89 12.48 -8.69
C GLY A 112 -12.68 11.21 -8.35
N LYS A 113 -12.67 10.23 -9.25
CA LYS A 113 -13.31 8.91 -9.03
C LYS A 113 -12.38 7.89 -8.36
N GLY A 114 -11.08 8.16 -8.35
CA GLY A 114 -10.06 7.23 -7.85
C GLY A 114 -9.58 7.55 -6.45
N LYS A 115 -8.54 6.85 -6.05
CA LYS A 115 -7.97 6.95 -4.70
C LYS A 115 -6.46 6.86 -4.72
N VAL A 116 -5.83 7.60 -3.83
CA VAL A 116 -4.41 7.44 -3.49
C VAL A 116 -4.30 6.95 -2.06
N ILE A 117 -3.61 5.84 -1.85
CA ILE A 117 -3.28 5.32 -0.52
C ILE A 117 -1.81 5.63 -0.29
N LEU A 118 -1.52 6.61 0.58
CA LEU A 118 -0.16 7.02 0.90
C LEU A 118 0.33 6.30 2.16
N LEU A 119 1.51 5.73 2.05
CA LEU A 119 2.17 4.98 3.12
C LEU A 119 3.38 5.77 3.61
N GLY A 120 3.38 6.16 4.87
CA GLY A 120 4.51 6.84 5.50
C GLY A 120 5.58 5.88 6.01
N THR A 121 5.25 4.60 6.16
CA THR A 121 6.19 3.54 6.49
C THR A 121 5.92 2.31 5.63
N LEU A 122 6.87 1.38 5.58
CA LEU A 122 6.65 0.13 4.87
C LEU A 122 5.77 -0.79 5.74
N PRO A 123 4.54 -1.10 5.30
CA PRO A 123 3.68 -2.01 6.05
C PRO A 123 4.23 -3.43 6.01
N VAL A 124 4.10 -4.16 7.11
CA VAL A 124 4.51 -5.56 7.24
C VAL A 124 3.39 -6.41 7.83
N GLY A 125 3.37 -7.71 7.48
CA GLY A 125 2.41 -8.65 8.04
C GLY A 125 0.95 -8.21 7.82
N GLU A 126 0.20 -8.09 8.91
CA GLU A 126 -1.23 -7.74 8.87
C GLU A 126 -1.52 -6.34 8.33
N ASP A 127 -0.61 -5.40 8.51
CA ASP A 127 -0.74 -4.06 7.94
C ASP A 127 -0.66 -4.08 6.41
N MET A 128 0.25 -4.88 5.85
CA MET A 128 0.34 -5.08 4.39
C MET A 128 -0.94 -5.70 3.85
N ASP A 129 -1.44 -6.74 4.50
CA ASP A 129 -2.69 -7.40 4.13
C ASP A 129 -3.88 -6.42 4.16
N ARG A 130 -3.93 -5.55 5.17
CA ARG A 130 -4.95 -4.52 5.33
C ARG A 130 -4.91 -3.51 4.18
N ILE A 131 -3.74 -3.00 3.85
CA ILE A 131 -3.55 -2.04 2.75
C ILE A 131 -3.93 -2.66 1.41
N LEU A 132 -3.44 -3.87 1.11
CA LEU A 132 -3.75 -4.55 -0.15
C LEU A 132 -5.25 -4.88 -0.26
N SER A 133 -5.87 -5.32 0.83
CA SER A 133 -7.32 -5.58 0.87
C SER A 133 -8.12 -4.31 0.60
N LEU A 134 -7.70 -3.19 1.17
CA LEU A 134 -8.32 -1.89 0.95
C LEU A 134 -8.18 -1.46 -0.52
N ALA A 135 -6.98 -1.54 -1.07
CA ALA A 135 -6.70 -1.19 -2.46
C ALA A 135 -7.52 -2.04 -3.43
N CYS A 136 -7.54 -3.36 -3.26
CA CYS A 136 -8.32 -4.27 -4.09
C CYS A 136 -9.82 -3.97 -4.04
N ARG A 137 -10.36 -3.70 -2.84
CA ARG A 137 -11.77 -3.36 -2.67
C ARG A 137 -12.15 -2.13 -3.49
N TYR A 138 -11.36 -1.07 -3.41
CA TYR A 138 -11.63 0.16 -4.15
C TYR A 138 -11.37 0.06 -5.65
N ALA A 139 -10.45 -0.80 -6.05
CA ALA A 139 -10.19 -1.09 -7.46
C ALA A 139 -11.21 -2.07 -8.07
N GLY A 140 -12.18 -2.57 -7.30
CA GLY A 140 -13.13 -3.58 -7.76
C GLY A 140 -12.49 -4.93 -8.06
N ILE A 141 -11.31 -5.20 -7.50
CA ILE A 141 -10.57 -6.46 -7.73
C ILE A 141 -11.02 -7.48 -6.69
N THR A 142 -11.62 -8.56 -7.17
CA THR A 142 -11.87 -9.74 -6.35
C THR A 142 -10.61 -10.60 -6.34
N TYR A 143 -10.06 -10.84 -5.16
CA TYR A 143 -8.91 -11.73 -4.99
C TYR A 143 -9.26 -12.85 -4.02
N LYS A 144 -8.63 -14.00 -4.21
CA LYS A 144 -8.73 -15.11 -3.28
C LYS A 144 -7.53 -15.08 -2.34
N ARG A 145 -7.82 -15.17 -1.08
CA ARG A 145 -6.79 -15.26 -0.05
C ARG A 145 -6.42 -16.72 0.13
N ALA A 146 -5.15 -17.04 -0.05
CA ALA A 146 -4.59 -18.31 0.40
C ALA A 146 -4.28 -18.23 1.91
N GLU A 147 -3.99 -19.37 2.53
CA GLU A 147 -3.48 -19.40 3.91
C GLU A 147 -2.15 -18.61 4.02
N LYS A 148 -1.82 -18.19 5.24
CA LYS A 148 -0.72 -17.23 5.52
C LYS A 148 0.64 -17.58 4.91
N ASN A 149 0.92 -18.84 4.63
CA ASN A 149 2.20 -19.34 4.13
C ASN A 149 2.14 -19.86 2.69
N ILE A 150 1.01 -19.70 2.02
CA ILE A 150 0.83 -20.15 0.64
C ILE A 150 0.67 -18.96 -0.30
N MET A 151 1.51 -18.91 -1.31
CA MET A 151 1.34 -18.02 -2.43
C MET A 151 0.47 -18.70 -3.49
N LEU A 152 -0.59 -18.02 -3.90
CA LEU A 152 -1.47 -18.45 -4.98
C LEU A 152 -1.32 -17.50 -6.17
N ALA A 153 -0.94 -18.03 -7.31
CA ALA A 153 -0.86 -17.27 -8.56
C ALA A 153 -1.69 -17.95 -9.66
N ARG A 154 -2.59 -17.19 -10.27
CA ARG A 154 -3.34 -17.64 -11.43
C ARG A 154 -2.66 -17.18 -12.71
N ARG A 155 -2.64 -18.08 -13.69
CA ARG A 155 -2.16 -17.81 -15.06
C ARG A 155 -3.26 -18.21 -16.04
N LYS A 156 -3.70 -17.25 -16.83
CA LYS A 156 -4.71 -17.48 -17.86
C LYS A 156 -4.07 -17.39 -19.24
N GLY A 157 -4.16 -18.46 -19.99
CA GLY A 157 -3.83 -18.51 -21.41
C GLY A 157 -5.10 -18.49 -22.27
N THR A 158 -4.94 -18.64 -23.57
CA THR A 158 -6.06 -18.59 -24.52
C THR A 158 -7.10 -19.71 -24.28
N ASN A 159 -6.62 -20.93 -24.01
CA ASN A 159 -7.49 -22.12 -23.88
C ASN A 159 -7.27 -22.89 -22.56
N ARG A 160 -6.45 -22.36 -21.65
CA ARG A 160 -6.11 -23.03 -20.38
C ARG A 160 -5.93 -22.00 -19.29
N GLU A 161 -6.27 -22.40 -18.09
CA GLU A 161 -5.97 -21.65 -16.88
C GLU A 161 -5.11 -22.53 -15.99
N GLY A 162 -4.07 -21.95 -15.41
CA GLY A 162 -3.18 -22.61 -14.44
C GLY A 162 -3.23 -21.91 -13.09
N ILE A 163 -3.15 -22.69 -12.03
CA ILE A 163 -3.01 -22.19 -10.67
C ILE A 163 -1.66 -22.69 -10.15
N ILE A 164 -0.83 -21.77 -9.69
CA ILE A 164 0.44 -22.08 -9.05
C ILE A 164 0.25 -21.85 -7.56
N LEU A 165 0.50 -22.88 -6.77
CA LEU A 165 0.55 -22.81 -5.32
C LEU A 165 1.99 -23.04 -4.88
N ALA A 166 2.53 -22.13 -4.10
CA ALA A 166 3.86 -22.25 -3.54
C ALA A 166 3.81 -21.99 -2.03
N GLU A 167 4.24 -22.97 -1.26
CA GLU A 167 4.45 -22.83 0.17
C GLU A 167 5.87 -22.29 0.38
N TYR A 168 6.03 -21.19 1.13
CA TYR A 168 7.30 -20.46 1.26
C TYR A 168 7.87 -20.44 2.68
N ALA A 169 7.16 -20.98 3.65
CA ALA A 169 7.56 -20.93 5.06
C ALA A 169 8.06 -22.26 5.61
N GLY A 170 8.03 -23.36 4.82
CA GLY A 170 8.42 -24.70 5.24
C GLY A 170 7.53 -25.33 6.31
N LYS A 171 6.28 -24.85 6.43
CA LYS A 171 5.33 -25.26 7.49
C LYS A 171 4.17 -26.10 6.95
N GLY A 172 4.11 -26.30 5.65
CA GLY A 172 2.94 -26.84 4.99
C GLY A 172 1.74 -25.87 5.04
N GLY A 173 0.66 -26.24 4.41
CA GLY A 173 -0.58 -25.45 4.43
C GLY A 173 -1.63 -26.00 3.50
N VAL A 174 -2.85 -25.50 3.63
CA VAL A 174 -4.00 -25.89 2.81
C VAL A 174 -4.52 -24.68 2.07
N CYS A 175 -4.77 -24.82 0.79
CA CYS A 175 -5.44 -23.81 -0.01
C CYS A 175 -6.75 -24.35 -0.56
N HIS A 176 -7.85 -23.71 -0.21
CA HIS A 176 -9.17 -24.05 -0.76
C HIS A 176 -9.36 -23.33 -2.09
N LEU A 177 -9.43 -24.10 -3.16
CA LEU A 177 -9.79 -23.59 -4.47
C LEU A 177 -11.31 -23.76 -4.66
N ASP A 178 -11.95 -22.74 -5.24
CA ASP A 178 -13.34 -22.91 -5.65
C ASP A 178 -13.41 -23.98 -6.71
N LYS A 179 -14.57 -24.65 -6.76
CA LYS A 179 -14.85 -25.67 -7.75
C LYS A 179 -14.57 -25.09 -9.14
N ALA A 180 -13.56 -25.64 -9.81
CA ALA A 180 -13.27 -25.27 -11.18
C ALA A 180 -14.35 -25.87 -12.10
N ASP A 181 -14.81 -25.08 -13.07
CA ASP A 181 -15.63 -25.60 -14.17
C ASP A 181 -14.72 -26.41 -15.09
N GLY A 182 -14.46 -27.65 -14.75
CA GLY A 182 -13.63 -28.53 -15.57
C GLY A 182 -12.73 -29.46 -14.77
N ARG A 183 -11.97 -30.26 -15.52
CA ARG A 183 -11.01 -31.21 -14.97
C ARG A 183 -9.73 -30.49 -14.55
N MET A 184 -9.33 -30.67 -13.31
CA MET A 184 -8.03 -30.24 -12.81
C MET A 184 -7.03 -31.39 -12.91
N THR A 185 -5.81 -31.08 -13.33
CA THR A 185 -4.68 -31.99 -13.35
C THR A 185 -3.51 -31.37 -12.59
N ASP A 186 -2.96 -32.09 -11.64
CA ASP A 186 -1.71 -31.71 -11.00
C ASP A 186 -0.56 -32.01 -11.98
N ILE A 187 0.18 -30.98 -12.36
CA ILE A 187 1.26 -31.10 -13.36
C ILE A 187 2.54 -31.70 -12.74
N LEU A 188 2.68 -31.62 -11.42
CA LEU A 188 3.90 -32.07 -10.72
C LEU A 188 3.81 -33.55 -10.29
N SER A 189 2.60 -34.03 -9.96
CA SER A 189 2.40 -35.41 -9.53
C SER A 189 1.79 -36.32 -10.60
N GLY A 190 1.31 -35.78 -11.67
CA GLY A 190 0.69 -36.53 -12.79
C GLY A 190 -0.81 -36.63 -12.72
#